data_7437230290b12335d077ac774f0c6c5f
#
_entry.id   7437230290b12335d077ac774f0c6c5f
#
_cell.length_a   1.000
_cell.length_b   1.000
_cell.length_c   1.000
_cell.angle_alpha   90.00
_cell.angle_beta   90.00
_cell.angle_gamma   90.00
#
_symmetry.space_group_name_H-M   'P 1'
#
loop_
_entity.id
_entity.type
_entity.pdbx_description
1 polymer ?
#
loop_
_entity_poly.entity_id
_entity_poly.type
_entity_poly.pdbx_seq_one_letter_code
_entity_poly.pdbx_strand_id
1 'polypeptide(L)'
;MNKKLLFLLCFSMVLLIFTGCNMPQKAVTPPTETPQEIAEDTPEPTETPTPLPQREKITFVPSEEVPAVTENLSKALESLCAETYECQTAANEDAVDSDADFVIFAKEPTALASIKDRFPQAHFIVVSDPAASYPGVWSIQYDQAFLPFLAGLATASNAYDWRSAGLLPTDSLLWGPNAADYFANGAHYFCGNCRPALAPYVNFPIVISLPGASSPDSWSSQFDEAQRNFIYTAFLSDEAVSQELLQKLISLNVRMVGVSAPPAGLEGNWLATVNFDWGATLSQIISRTLNGETEGTVPLMLSVTPGALTEDFSAGKTVLLQRAYDDLLSGKLSALTPTKEYSE
;
A
#
# COMPACT_ATOMS: atom_id res chain seq x y z
N MET A 1 -30.43 11.74 34.95
CA MET A 1 -30.84 10.34 34.68
C MET A 1 -29.82 9.45 35.33
N ASN A 2 -30.22 8.64 36.33
CA ASN A 2 -29.32 7.91 37.23
C ASN A 2 -28.60 6.77 36.51
N LYS A 3 -27.26 6.76 36.50
CA LYS A 3 -26.41 5.70 35.86
C LYS A 3 -26.76 4.27 36.31
N LYS A 4 -27.32 4.10 37.50
CA LYS A 4 -27.78 2.80 38.04
C LYS A 4 -29.03 2.23 37.34
N LEU A 5 -29.89 3.11 36.79
CA LEU A 5 -31.10 2.69 36.07
C LEU A 5 -30.79 2.18 34.66
N LEU A 6 -29.75 2.74 34.00
CA LEU A 6 -29.32 2.32 32.68
C LEU A 6 -28.67 0.93 32.70
N PHE A 7 -27.95 0.60 33.78
CA PHE A 7 -27.29 -0.72 33.94
C PHE A 7 -28.29 -1.85 34.17
N LEU A 8 -29.41 -1.60 34.84
CA LEU A 8 -30.48 -2.57 35.06
C LEU A 8 -31.27 -2.89 33.78
N LEU A 9 -31.43 -1.90 32.89
CA LEU A 9 -32.12 -2.08 31.61
C LEU A 9 -31.30 -2.90 30.60
N CYS A 10 -29.98 -2.73 30.58
CA CYS A 10 -29.09 -3.54 29.71
C CYS A 10 -28.99 -5.00 30.19
N PHE A 11 -29.05 -5.25 31.50
CA PHE A 11 -28.94 -6.60 32.04
C PHE A 11 -30.21 -7.44 31.83
N SER A 12 -31.39 -6.81 31.75
CA SER A 12 -32.67 -7.51 31.49
C SER A 12 -32.84 -7.90 30.01
N MET A 13 -32.14 -7.21 29.09
CA MET A 13 -32.24 -7.51 27.64
C MET A 13 -31.34 -8.70 27.20
N VAL A 14 -30.30 -9.02 27.97
CA VAL A 14 -29.40 -10.15 27.68
C VAL A 14 -29.99 -11.50 28.13
N LEU A 15 -30.95 -11.50 29.06
CA LEU A 15 -31.55 -12.75 29.61
C LEU A 15 -32.69 -13.32 28.73
N LEU A 16 -33.14 -12.62 27.70
CA LEU A 16 -34.26 -13.04 26.84
C LEU A 16 -33.84 -13.83 25.59
N ILE A 17 -32.55 -14.07 25.37
CA ILE A 17 -32.05 -14.74 24.14
C ILE A 17 -31.81 -16.26 24.33
N PHE A 18 -32.03 -16.82 25.53
CA PHE A 18 -31.72 -18.25 25.81
C PHE A 18 -32.95 -19.14 26.05
N THR A 19 -34.12 -18.79 25.53
CA THR A 19 -35.26 -19.70 25.61
C THR A 19 -35.77 -20.06 24.21
N GLY A 20 -35.54 -21.27 23.79
CA GLY A 20 -36.34 -21.93 22.79
C GLY A 20 -35.59 -22.58 21.64
N CYS A 21 -35.43 -23.86 21.73
CA CYS A 21 -35.77 -24.85 20.68
C CYS A 21 -35.59 -26.27 21.23
N ASN A 22 -36.65 -26.73 21.92
CA ASN A 22 -36.84 -28.16 22.15
C ASN A 22 -37.58 -28.70 20.91
N MET A 23 -36.90 -29.44 20.04
CA MET A 23 -37.53 -30.25 19.02
C MET A 23 -37.86 -31.62 19.56
N PRO A 24 -39.10 -32.16 19.37
CA PRO A 24 -39.44 -33.51 19.82
C PRO A 24 -38.70 -34.57 18.97
N GLN A 25 -38.00 -35.47 19.64
CA GLN A 25 -37.42 -36.67 19.03
C GLN A 25 -38.58 -37.59 18.56
N LYS A 26 -38.63 -37.85 17.26
CA LYS A 26 -39.44 -38.92 16.70
C LYS A 26 -38.86 -40.25 17.09
N ALA A 27 -39.69 -41.10 17.68
CA ALA A 27 -39.35 -42.49 18.02
C ALA A 27 -39.01 -43.28 16.76
N VAL A 28 -37.84 -43.87 16.74
CA VAL A 28 -37.37 -44.78 15.67
C VAL A 28 -37.91 -46.17 16.01
N THR A 29 -38.77 -46.69 15.17
CA THR A 29 -39.19 -48.14 15.16
C THR A 29 -38.04 -48.96 14.59
N PRO A 30 -37.71 -50.17 15.17
CA PRO A 30 -36.67 -51.01 14.62
C PRO A 30 -37.08 -51.61 13.29
N PRO A 31 -36.17 -51.73 12.32
CA PRO A 31 -36.47 -52.31 11.02
C PRO A 31 -36.54 -53.83 11.10
N THR A 32 -37.56 -54.37 10.49
CA THR A 32 -37.78 -55.83 10.22
C THR A 32 -36.68 -56.29 9.25
N GLU A 33 -35.98 -57.36 9.59
CA GLU A 33 -35.00 -58.00 8.72
C GLU A 33 -35.67 -58.61 7.49
N THR A 34 -35.28 -58.09 6.33
CA THR A 34 -35.59 -58.68 5.00
C THR A 34 -34.38 -59.50 4.57
N PRO A 35 -34.54 -60.66 3.92
CA PRO A 35 -33.42 -61.49 3.54
C PRO A 35 -32.49 -60.79 2.51
N GLN A 36 -31.19 -60.86 2.78
CA GLN A 36 -30.15 -60.39 1.87
C GLN A 36 -30.16 -61.19 0.55
N GLU A 37 -30.51 -60.52 -0.53
CA GLU A 37 -30.24 -60.93 -1.89
C GLU A 37 -28.75 -60.65 -2.17
N ILE A 38 -27.99 -61.66 -2.55
CA ILE A 38 -26.58 -61.58 -2.87
C ILE A 38 -26.48 -60.76 -4.17
N ALA A 39 -26.14 -59.49 -4.07
CA ALA A 39 -25.84 -58.65 -5.21
C ALA A 39 -24.48 -59.02 -5.77
N GLU A 40 -24.47 -59.37 -7.04
CA GLU A 40 -23.31 -59.57 -7.92
C GLU A 40 -22.40 -58.32 -7.83
N ASP A 41 -21.09 -58.54 -7.64
CA ASP A 41 -20.04 -57.52 -7.63
C ASP A 41 -20.01 -56.77 -8.95
N THR A 42 -20.72 -55.64 -9.03
CA THR A 42 -20.53 -54.69 -10.13
C THR A 42 -19.25 -53.91 -9.83
N PRO A 43 -18.24 -53.91 -10.72
CA PRO A 43 -17.02 -53.18 -10.45
C PRO A 43 -17.33 -51.71 -10.22
N GLU A 44 -16.89 -51.21 -9.06
CA GLU A 44 -17.00 -49.79 -8.64
C GLU A 44 -16.39 -48.91 -9.76
N PRO A 45 -17.11 -47.89 -10.29
CA PRO A 45 -16.55 -47.03 -11.31
C PRO A 45 -15.30 -46.33 -10.74
N THR A 46 -14.17 -46.61 -11.37
CA THR A 46 -12.89 -45.95 -11.06
C THR A 46 -13.11 -44.45 -11.20
N GLU A 47 -13.13 -43.73 -10.09
CA GLU A 47 -13.23 -42.27 -10.10
C GLU A 47 -12.07 -41.73 -10.96
N THR A 48 -12.41 -41.14 -12.09
CA THR A 48 -11.45 -40.39 -12.90
C THR A 48 -10.98 -39.22 -12.05
N PRO A 49 -9.66 -39.10 -11.77
CA PRO A 49 -9.19 -38.00 -10.93
C PRO A 49 -9.65 -36.67 -11.53
N THR A 50 -10.41 -35.89 -10.75
CA THR A 50 -10.80 -34.53 -11.14
C THR A 50 -9.51 -33.76 -11.39
N PRO A 51 -9.31 -33.19 -12.59
CA PRO A 51 -8.12 -32.41 -12.86
C PRO A 51 -8.04 -31.27 -11.83
N LEU A 52 -6.87 -31.10 -11.23
CA LEU A 52 -6.58 -29.98 -10.34
C LEU A 52 -6.87 -28.68 -11.12
N PRO A 53 -7.49 -27.68 -10.48
CA PRO A 53 -7.71 -26.39 -11.12
C PRO A 53 -6.36 -25.85 -11.59
N GLN A 54 -6.28 -25.56 -12.89
CA GLN A 54 -5.09 -24.98 -13.49
C GLN A 54 -4.93 -23.56 -12.91
N ARG A 55 -3.74 -23.23 -12.41
CA ARG A 55 -3.44 -21.88 -11.92
C ARG A 55 -3.14 -20.98 -13.10
N GLU A 56 -3.63 -19.74 -13.06
CA GLU A 56 -3.29 -18.72 -14.04
C GLU A 56 -1.78 -18.42 -13.99
N LYS A 57 -1.18 -18.24 -15.16
CA LYS A 57 0.26 -17.99 -15.31
C LYS A 57 0.55 -16.51 -15.49
N ILE A 58 1.42 -15.98 -14.66
CA ILE A 58 1.88 -14.59 -14.71
C ILE A 58 3.34 -14.56 -15.14
N THR A 59 3.64 -13.85 -16.23
CA THR A 59 5.01 -13.54 -16.63
C THR A 59 5.31 -12.08 -16.31
N PHE A 60 6.33 -11.84 -15.48
CA PHE A 60 6.83 -10.52 -15.15
C PHE A 60 8.05 -10.16 -15.98
N VAL A 61 8.03 -8.99 -16.59
CA VAL A 61 9.15 -8.43 -17.37
C VAL A 61 9.69 -7.21 -16.63
N PRO A 62 10.83 -7.35 -15.94
CA PRO A 62 11.48 -6.24 -15.23
C PRO A 62 12.08 -5.21 -16.19
N SER A 63 12.40 -4.02 -15.69
CA SER A 63 13.13 -2.99 -16.45
C SER A 63 14.21 -2.35 -15.59
N GLU A 64 15.42 -2.28 -16.12
CA GLU A 64 16.55 -1.59 -15.47
C GLU A 64 16.37 -0.06 -15.47
N GLU A 65 15.51 0.47 -16.33
CA GLU A 65 15.25 1.90 -16.41
C GLU A 65 14.34 2.42 -15.28
N VAL A 66 13.57 1.51 -14.67
CA VAL A 66 12.65 1.81 -13.56
C VAL A 66 12.82 0.80 -12.41
N PRO A 67 14.01 0.73 -11.81
CA PRO A 67 14.35 -0.31 -10.85
C PRO A 67 13.49 -0.29 -9.59
N ALA A 68 13.02 0.87 -9.14
CA ALA A 68 12.11 0.98 -8.01
C ALA A 68 10.74 0.35 -8.30
N VAL A 69 10.19 0.58 -9.49
CA VAL A 69 8.95 -0.05 -9.94
C VAL A 69 9.14 -1.56 -10.06
N THR A 70 10.27 -1.98 -10.63
CA THR A 70 10.65 -3.40 -10.78
C THR A 70 10.71 -4.08 -9.41
N GLU A 71 11.36 -3.49 -8.43
CA GLU A 71 11.48 -4.04 -7.07
C GLU A 71 10.12 -4.16 -6.37
N ASN A 72 9.30 -3.12 -6.44
CA ASN A 72 7.99 -3.10 -5.81
C ASN A 72 7.04 -4.13 -6.45
N LEU A 73 7.05 -4.25 -7.79
CA LEU A 73 6.28 -5.28 -8.49
C LEU A 73 6.77 -6.68 -8.15
N SER A 74 8.08 -6.91 -8.07
CA SER A 74 8.64 -8.20 -7.67
C SER A 74 8.14 -8.62 -6.29
N LYS A 75 8.22 -7.72 -5.29
CA LYS A 75 7.72 -7.96 -3.92
C LYS A 75 6.21 -8.25 -3.90
N ALA A 76 5.43 -7.50 -4.67
CA ALA A 76 3.98 -7.72 -4.77
C ALA A 76 3.65 -9.08 -5.40
N LEU A 77 4.37 -9.45 -6.44
CA LEU A 77 4.20 -10.74 -7.11
C LEU A 77 4.65 -11.92 -6.25
N GLU A 78 5.73 -11.81 -5.47
CA GLU A 78 6.13 -12.86 -4.51
C GLU A 78 4.96 -13.25 -3.59
N SER A 79 4.21 -12.28 -3.08
CA SER A 79 3.04 -12.53 -2.24
C SER A 79 1.88 -13.16 -3.02
N LEU A 80 1.55 -12.64 -4.21
CA LEU A 80 0.45 -13.13 -5.03
C LEU A 80 0.70 -14.55 -5.54
N CYS A 81 1.94 -14.85 -5.90
CA CYS A 81 2.34 -16.12 -6.52
C CYS A 81 2.48 -17.26 -5.51
N ALA A 82 2.73 -16.95 -4.25
CA ALA A 82 2.90 -17.97 -3.21
C ALA A 82 1.66 -18.86 -3.04
N GLU A 83 0.46 -18.32 -3.24
CA GLU A 83 -0.79 -19.01 -2.91
C GLU A 83 -1.69 -19.29 -4.14
N THR A 84 -1.72 -18.37 -5.12
CA THR A 84 -2.82 -18.34 -6.10
C THR A 84 -2.36 -18.56 -7.54
N TYR A 85 -1.23 -17.96 -7.94
CA TYR A 85 -0.78 -17.92 -9.34
C TYR A 85 0.50 -18.72 -9.55
N GLU A 86 0.77 -19.10 -10.82
CA GLU A 86 2.07 -19.60 -11.26
C GLU A 86 2.84 -18.45 -11.88
N CYS A 87 3.97 -18.05 -11.28
CA CYS A 87 4.70 -16.87 -11.68
C CYS A 87 6.11 -17.18 -12.17
N GLN A 88 6.51 -16.45 -13.20
CA GLN A 88 7.88 -16.47 -13.71
C GLN A 88 8.34 -15.06 -14.04
N THR A 89 9.66 -14.86 -14.03
CA THR A 89 10.28 -13.61 -14.47
C THR A 89 10.98 -13.87 -15.80
N ALA A 90 10.61 -13.10 -16.82
CA ALA A 90 11.27 -13.12 -18.12
C ALA A 90 12.44 -12.13 -18.11
N ALA A 91 13.55 -12.49 -18.74
CA ALA A 91 14.72 -11.61 -18.81
C ALA A 91 14.47 -10.35 -19.68
N ASN A 92 13.56 -10.46 -20.66
CA ASN A 92 13.16 -9.39 -21.56
C ASN A 92 11.85 -9.78 -22.26
N GLU A 93 11.38 -8.91 -23.15
CA GLU A 93 10.14 -9.08 -23.93
C GLU A 93 10.10 -10.32 -24.83
N ASP A 94 11.27 -10.80 -25.29
CA ASP A 94 11.38 -11.96 -26.16
C ASP A 94 11.33 -13.28 -25.38
N ALA A 95 11.58 -13.23 -24.08
CA ALA A 95 11.58 -14.37 -23.17
C ALA A 95 10.21 -14.61 -22.50
N VAL A 96 9.17 -13.89 -22.93
CA VAL A 96 7.80 -14.10 -22.43
C VAL A 96 7.31 -15.48 -22.85
N ASP A 97 6.74 -16.22 -21.90
CA ASP A 97 6.21 -17.57 -22.16
C ASP A 97 4.97 -17.52 -23.06
N SER A 98 4.86 -18.46 -23.98
CA SER A 98 3.75 -18.52 -24.94
C SER A 98 2.41 -18.91 -24.34
N ASP A 99 2.40 -19.46 -23.13
CA ASP A 99 1.20 -19.88 -22.38
C ASP A 99 0.93 -18.97 -21.15
N ALA A 100 1.52 -17.78 -21.11
CA ALA A 100 1.22 -16.78 -20.09
C ALA A 100 -0.21 -16.25 -20.23
N ASP A 101 -0.98 -16.28 -19.16
CA ASP A 101 -2.31 -15.66 -19.10
C ASP A 101 -2.21 -14.15 -18.85
N PHE A 102 -1.23 -13.74 -18.05
CA PHE A 102 -0.91 -12.34 -17.77
C PHE A 102 0.55 -12.03 -18.05
N VAL A 103 0.80 -10.88 -18.67
CA VAL A 103 2.15 -10.35 -18.88
C VAL A 103 2.23 -8.95 -18.25
N ILE A 104 3.11 -8.81 -17.27
CA ILE A 104 3.26 -7.57 -16.50
C ILE A 104 4.60 -6.92 -16.82
N PHE A 105 4.57 -5.70 -17.34
CA PHE A 105 5.77 -4.91 -17.64
C PHE A 105 5.97 -3.85 -16.58
N ALA A 106 7.18 -3.80 -16.02
CA ALA A 106 7.57 -2.72 -15.10
C ALA A 106 7.63 -1.34 -15.77
N LYS A 107 7.82 -1.33 -17.08
CA LYS A 107 7.79 -0.15 -17.96
C LYS A 107 7.18 -0.54 -19.29
N GLU A 108 6.48 0.39 -19.93
CA GLU A 108 5.95 0.16 -21.27
C GLU A 108 7.05 -0.26 -22.25
N PRO A 109 6.90 -1.43 -22.92
CA PRO A 109 7.83 -1.84 -23.95
C PRO A 109 7.62 -1.03 -25.24
N THR A 110 8.71 -0.72 -25.92
CA THR A 110 8.67 0.04 -27.18
C THR A 110 7.85 -0.66 -28.27
N ALA A 111 7.81 -2.00 -28.25
CA ALA A 111 7.16 -2.84 -29.24
C ALA A 111 5.85 -3.46 -28.72
N LEU A 112 5.14 -2.81 -27.79
CA LEU A 112 3.95 -3.35 -27.13
C LEU A 112 2.91 -3.92 -28.12
N ALA A 113 2.64 -3.25 -29.23
CA ALA A 113 1.70 -3.73 -30.25
C ALA A 113 2.15 -5.07 -30.87
N SER A 114 3.42 -5.19 -31.23
CA SER A 114 3.98 -6.42 -31.80
C SER A 114 4.00 -7.57 -30.79
N ILE A 115 4.20 -7.26 -29.51
CA ILE A 115 4.16 -8.26 -28.43
C ILE A 115 2.72 -8.79 -28.28
N LYS A 116 1.73 -7.91 -28.29
CA LYS A 116 0.31 -8.30 -28.25
C LYS A 116 -0.07 -9.23 -29.42
N ASP A 117 0.42 -8.94 -30.62
CA ASP A 117 0.17 -9.80 -31.79
C ASP A 117 0.80 -11.19 -31.65
N ARG A 118 1.93 -11.31 -30.94
CA ARG A 118 2.57 -12.61 -30.65
C ARG A 118 1.81 -13.44 -29.60
N PHE A 119 1.16 -12.77 -28.64
CA PHE A 119 0.48 -13.41 -27.51
C PHE A 119 -0.99 -12.96 -27.42
N PRO A 120 -1.83 -13.31 -28.40
CA PRO A 120 -3.19 -12.77 -28.51
C PRO A 120 -4.16 -13.22 -27.42
N GLN A 121 -3.78 -14.25 -26.63
CA GLN A 121 -4.58 -14.74 -25.50
C GLN A 121 -4.15 -14.14 -24.16
N ALA A 122 -2.97 -13.53 -24.09
CA ALA A 122 -2.46 -12.95 -22.87
C ALA A 122 -3.08 -11.58 -22.58
N HIS A 123 -3.29 -11.30 -21.29
CA HIS A 123 -3.68 -9.99 -20.79
C HIS A 123 -2.45 -9.19 -20.37
N PHE A 124 -2.35 -7.97 -20.86
CA PHE A 124 -1.18 -7.12 -20.65
C PHE A 124 -1.43 -6.06 -19.58
N ILE A 125 -0.48 -5.93 -18.67
CA ILE A 125 -0.47 -4.91 -17.62
C ILE A 125 0.84 -4.13 -17.74
N VAL A 126 0.76 -2.80 -17.86
CA VAL A 126 1.95 -1.93 -17.93
C VAL A 126 1.90 -0.88 -16.83
N VAL A 127 3.05 -0.54 -16.27
CA VAL A 127 3.17 0.65 -15.44
C VAL A 127 3.48 1.83 -16.36
N SER A 128 2.67 2.86 -16.27
CA SER A 128 2.70 3.98 -17.19
C SER A 128 2.61 5.33 -16.48
N ASP A 129 3.02 6.38 -17.19
CA ASP A 129 2.71 7.75 -16.81
C ASP A 129 1.19 7.94 -16.68
N PRO A 130 0.68 8.72 -15.71
CA PRO A 130 -0.75 8.97 -15.51
C PRO A 130 -1.52 9.43 -16.75
N ALA A 131 -0.84 10.07 -17.70
CA ALA A 131 -1.45 10.54 -18.94
C ALA A 131 -1.56 9.48 -20.05
N ALA A 132 -0.90 8.31 -19.88
CA ALA A 132 -0.85 7.30 -20.94
C ALA A 132 -2.04 6.32 -20.86
N SER A 133 -2.55 5.92 -22.03
CA SER A 133 -3.60 4.90 -22.17
C SER A 133 -3.34 4.08 -23.43
N TYR A 134 -3.46 2.76 -23.32
CA TYR A 134 -3.14 1.83 -24.39
C TYR A 134 -4.34 0.91 -24.68
N PRO A 135 -4.86 0.84 -25.93
CA PRO A 135 -5.98 -0.03 -26.28
C PRO A 135 -5.65 -1.51 -26.00
N GLY A 136 -6.57 -2.22 -25.35
CA GLY A 136 -6.44 -3.65 -25.01
C GLY A 136 -5.31 -3.94 -24.02
N VAL A 137 -5.01 -3.00 -23.12
CA VAL A 137 -3.97 -3.15 -22.08
C VAL A 137 -4.45 -2.50 -20.79
N TRP A 138 -4.12 -3.08 -19.68
CA TRP A 138 -4.25 -2.44 -18.36
C TRP A 138 -3.06 -1.52 -18.09
N SER A 139 -3.33 -0.30 -17.71
CA SER A 139 -2.31 0.67 -17.31
C SER A 139 -2.39 0.94 -15.83
N ILE A 140 -1.30 0.74 -15.10
CA ILE A 140 -1.15 1.20 -13.71
C ILE A 140 -0.54 2.60 -13.77
N GLN A 141 -1.32 3.59 -13.34
CA GLN A 141 -0.86 4.98 -13.27
C GLN A 141 0.05 5.17 -12.06
N TYR A 142 1.28 5.56 -12.29
CA TYR A 142 2.27 5.82 -11.27
C TYR A 142 3.11 7.05 -11.61
N ASP A 143 3.31 7.93 -10.62
CA ASP A 143 4.25 9.04 -10.67
C ASP A 143 5.10 9.04 -9.37
N GLN A 144 6.42 9.03 -9.55
CA GLN A 144 7.39 9.00 -8.46
C GLN A 144 7.27 10.21 -7.50
N ALA A 145 6.75 11.34 -7.99
CA ALA A 145 6.56 12.55 -7.19
C ALA A 145 5.44 12.42 -6.13
N PHE A 146 4.50 11.49 -6.32
CA PHE A 146 3.29 11.45 -5.49
C PHE A 146 3.56 10.98 -4.06
N LEU A 147 4.38 9.93 -3.90
CA LEU A 147 4.65 9.40 -2.56
C LEU A 147 5.36 10.41 -1.65
N PRO A 148 6.47 11.06 -2.06
CA PRO A 148 7.11 12.06 -1.21
C PRO A 148 6.20 13.27 -0.94
N PHE A 149 5.39 13.71 -1.89
CA PHE A 149 4.41 14.77 -1.66
C PHE A 149 3.39 14.37 -0.58
N LEU A 150 2.81 13.18 -0.67
CA LEU A 150 1.85 12.67 0.31
C LEU A 150 2.48 12.45 1.69
N ALA A 151 3.74 12.02 1.72
CA ALA A 151 4.52 11.91 2.95
C ALA A 151 4.71 13.27 3.63
N GLY A 152 5.04 14.31 2.87
CA GLY A 152 5.14 15.68 3.37
C GLY A 152 3.82 16.21 3.93
N LEU A 153 2.72 15.99 3.20
CA LEU A 153 1.37 16.34 3.64
C LEU A 153 1.00 15.60 4.94
N ALA A 154 1.22 14.28 5.02
CA ALA A 154 0.94 13.48 6.21
C ALA A 154 1.71 13.99 7.43
N THR A 155 2.99 14.30 7.23
CA THR A 155 3.88 14.76 8.30
C THR A 155 3.47 16.14 8.81
N ALA A 156 3.25 17.11 7.93
CA ALA A 156 2.88 18.47 8.29
C ALA A 156 1.50 18.54 8.96
N SER A 157 0.55 17.71 8.51
CA SER A 157 -0.82 17.67 9.07
C SER A 157 -0.87 17.19 10.52
N ASN A 158 0.24 16.65 11.03
CA ASN A 158 0.38 16.16 12.40
C ASN A 158 1.39 16.96 13.24
N ALA A 159 2.05 17.93 12.62
CA ALA A 159 3.09 18.71 13.30
C ALA A 159 2.49 19.85 14.13
N TYR A 160 2.79 19.85 15.43
CA TYR A 160 2.49 20.98 16.27
C TYR A 160 3.36 22.17 15.85
N ASP A 161 2.75 23.35 15.73
CA ASP A 161 3.42 24.59 15.31
C ASP A 161 4.25 24.43 14.03
N TRP A 162 3.77 23.54 13.10
CA TRP A 162 4.37 23.20 11.80
C TRP A 162 5.75 22.51 11.87
N ARG A 163 6.25 22.19 13.05
CA ARG A 163 7.59 21.68 13.34
C ARG A 163 7.78 20.24 12.83
N SER A 164 7.99 20.13 11.53
CA SER A 164 8.13 18.87 10.84
C SER A 164 9.50 18.70 10.17
N ALA A 165 9.93 17.45 10.02
CA ALA A 165 11.11 17.10 9.25
C ALA A 165 10.83 15.92 8.31
N GLY A 166 11.64 15.82 7.24
CA GLY A 166 11.70 14.67 6.36
C GLY A 166 13.13 14.12 6.30
N LEU A 167 13.31 12.82 6.47
CA LEU A 167 14.57 12.13 6.28
C LEU A 167 14.47 11.32 4.99
N LEU A 168 15.10 11.82 3.93
CA LEU A 168 14.95 11.33 2.56
C LEU A 168 16.31 11.07 1.93
N PRO A 169 16.50 9.94 1.23
CA PRO A 169 17.74 9.67 0.51
C PRO A 169 17.87 10.55 -0.74
N THR A 170 19.12 10.90 -1.10
CA THR A 170 19.42 11.70 -2.30
C THR A 170 19.59 10.87 -3.55
N ASP A 171 19.84 9.58 -3.42
CA ASP A 171 20.21 8.64 -4.47
C ASP A 171 19.30 7.43 -4.57
N SER A 172 18.16 7.46 -3.91
CA SER A 172 17.17 6.39 -3.99
C SER A 172 16.37 6.49 -5.27
N LEU A 173 16.28 5.37 -5.96
CA LEU A 173 15.48 5.23 -7.17
C LEU A 173 13.98 5.27 -6.89
N LEU A 174 13.57 4.89 -5.69
CA LEU A 174 12.17 4.96 -5.25
C LEU A 174 11.70 6.41 -5.11
N TRP A 175 12.54 7.27 -4.53
CA TRP A 175 12.19 8.64 -4.19
C TRP A 175 12.49 9.63 -5.32
N GLY A 176 13.47 9.32 -6.16
CA GLY A 176 13.95 10.20 -7.22
C GLY A 176 14.75 11.40 -6.72
N PRO A 177 15.37 12.12 -7.65
CA PRO A 177 16.31 13.20 -7.32
C PRO A 177 15.63 14.43 -6.69
N ASN A 178 14.32 14.61 -6.89
CA ASN A 178 13.58 15.77 -6.40
C ASN A 178 12.68 15.45 -5.19
N ALA A 179 12.92 14.32 -4.51
CA ALA A 179 12.09 13.87 -3.38
C ALA A 179 11.97 14.92 -2.27
N ALA A 180 13.05 15.65 -1.98
CA ALA A 180 13.06 16.72 -0.98
C ALA A 180 12.08 17.85 -1.34
N ASP A 181 12.07 18.28 -2.61
CA ASP A 181 11.17 19.33 -3.09
C ASP A 181 9.72 18.87 -3.09
N TYR A 182 9.44 17.64 -3.54
CA TYR A 182 8.09 17.08 -3.51
C TYR A 182 7.57 16.96 -2.08
N PHE A 183 8.41 16.51 -1.15
CA PHE A 183 8.08 16.44 0.28
C PHE A 183 7.76 17.82 0.86
N ALA A 184 8.61 18.81 0.60
CA ALA A 184 8.40 20.17 1.05
C ALA A 184 7.10 20.76 0.47
N ASN A 185 6.83 20.54 -0.83
CA ASN A 185 5.60 20.99 -1.47
C ASN A 185 4.35 20.33 -0.87
N GLY A 186 4.40 19.05 -0.52
CA GLY A 186 3.32 18.37 0.18
C GLY A 186 3.04 18.96 1.57
N ALA A 187 4.08 19.29 2.32
CA ALA A 187 3.94 19.98 3.60
C ALA A 187 3.34 21.38 3.40
N HIS A 188 3.85 22.15 2.45
CA HIS A 188 3.38 23.51 2.14
C HIS A 188 1.93 23.51 1.61
N TYR A 189 1.51 22.48 0.91
CA TYR A 189 0.11 22.32 0.52
C TYR A 189 -0.84 22.39 1.71
N PHE A 190 -0.41 21.86 2.87
CA PHE A 190 -1.20 21.88 4.11
C PHE A 190 -1.06 23.17 4.90
N CYS A 191 0.17 23.65 5.12
CA CYS A 191 0.46 24.74 6.07
C CYS A 191 0.87 26.04 5.42
N GLY A 192 0.89 26.14 4.09
CA GLY A 192 1.38 27.33 3.38
C GLY A 192 2.88 27.53 3.61
N ASN A 193 3.29 28.63 4.24
CA ASN A 193 4.70 28.90 4.51
C ASN A 193 5.27 28.09 5.68
N CYS A 194 4.46 27.31 6.38
CA CYS A 194 4.85 26.49 7.54
C CYS A 194 5.76 27.21 8.54
N ARG A 195 5.48 28.49 8.80
CA ARG A 195 6.25 29.32 9.73
C ARG A 195 5.69 29.16 11.15
N PRO A 196 6.51 28.77 12.15
CA PRO A 196 6.04 28.57 13.50
C PRO A 196 5.64 29.88 14.18
N ALA A 197 4.66 29.81 15.10
CA ALA A 197 4.25 30.95 15.93
C ALA A 197 5.24 31.21 17.07
N LEU A 198 6.02 30.19 17.45
CA LEU A 198 6.99 30.27 18.54
C LEU A 198 8.43 30.16 18.04
N ALA A 199 9.38 30.83 18.69
CA ALA A 199 10.79 30.71 18.36
C ALA A 199 11.32 29.28 18.55
N PRO A 200 12.29 28.82 17.74
CA PRO A 200 12.98 29.51 16.64
C PRO A 200 12.08 29.66 15.41
N TYR A 201 12.17 30.82 14.74
CA TYR A 201 11.36 31.15 13.55
C TYR A 201 12.07 30.67 12.27
N VAL A 202 12.09 29.35 12.09
CA VAL A 202 12.60 28.74 10.85
C VAL A 202 11.45 28.24 10.00
N ASN A 203 11.66 28.14 8.70
CA ASN A 203 10.65 27.57 7.81
C ASN A 203 10.71 26.02 7.90
N PHE A 204 9.53 25.41 7.93
CA PHE A 204 9.38 23.96 7.90
C PHE A 204 8.76 23.53 6.55
N PRO A 205 8.90 22.24 6.16
CA PRO A 205 9.64 21.18 6.86
C PRO A 205 11.16 21.38 6.76
N ILE A 206 11.90 20.86 7.74
CA ILE A 206 13.36 20.70 7.58
C ILE A 206 13.59 19.38 6.87
N VAL A 207 14.17 19.41 5.67
CA VAL A 207 14.49 18.19 4.92
C VAL A 207 15.96 17.83 5.15
N ILE A 208 16.17 16.63 5.71
CA ILE A 208 17.47 16.01 5.88
C ILE A 208 17.67 15.07 4.71
N SER A 209 18.64 15.37 3.86
CA SER A 209 18.91 14.60 2.65
C SER A 209 20.33 14.04 2.70
N LEU A 210 20.44 12.73 2.72
CA LEU A 210 21.72 12.00 2.74
C LEU A 210 21.70 10.90 1.68
N PRO A 211 22.84 10.40 1.21
CA PRO A 211 22.89 9.17 0.43
C PRO A 211 22.21 8.02 1.18
N GLY A 212 21.44 7.17 0.50
CA GLY A 212 20.70 6.06 1.11
C GLY A 212 21.60 5.06 1.85
N ALA A 213 22.84 4.88 1.38
CA ALA A 213 23.86 4.05 2.05
C ALA A 213 24.52 4.73 3.26
N SER A 214 24.05 5.91 3.69
CA SER A 214 24.59 6.59 4.87
C SER A 214 24.37 5.79 6.14
N SER A 215 25.37 5.87 7.05
CA SER A 215 25.28 5.14 8.32
C SER A 215 24.13 5.64 9.19
N PRO A 216 23.60 4.80 10.10
CA PRO A 216 22.63 5.21 11.12
C PRO A 216 23.08 6.42 11.95
N ASP A 217 24.37 6.48 12.28
CA ASP A 217 24.97 7.62 13.02
C ASP A 217 24.90 8.92 12.22
N SER A 218 25.04 8.85 10.88
CA SER A 218 24.96 10.03 10.02
C SER A 218 23.53 10.59 10.03
N TRP A 219 22.51 9.74 9.86
CA TRP A 219 21.12 10.12 9.96
C TRP A 219 20.78 10.70 11.34
N SER A 220 21.23 10.03 12.39
CA SER A 220 21.02 10.46 13.78
C SER A 220 21.68 11.81 14.10
N SER A 221 22.88 12.05 13.60
CA SER A 221 23.61 13.30 13.80
C SER A 221 22.95 14.48 13.08
N GLN A 222 22.50 14.27 11.84
CA GLN A 222 21.77 15.31 11.09
C GLN A 222 20.41 15.60 11.71
N PHE A 223 19.75 14.58 12.26
CA PHE A 223 18.53 14.78 13.00
C PHE A 223 18.74 15.60 14.28
N ASP A 224 19.87 15.42 15.01
CA ASP A 224 20.23 16.24 16.18
C ASP A 224 20.35 17.73 15.84
N GLU A 225 20.90 18.03 14.68
CA GLU A 225 20.98 19.41 14.21
C GLU A 225 19.58 19.98 13.91
N ALA A 226 18.74 19.22 13.22
CA ALA A 226 17.35 19.62 12.97
C ALA A 226 16.54 19.77 14.26
N GLN A 227 16.76 18.89 15.26
CA GLN A 227 16.05 18.88 16.52
C GLN A 227 16.29 20.12 17.38
N ARG A 228 17.34 20.90 17.13
CA ARG A 228 17.54 22.23 17.73
C ARG A 228 16.37 23.19 17.43
N ASN A 229 15.59 22.88 16.40
CA ASN A 229 14.39 23.62 16.02
C ASN A 229 13.11 22.99 16.58
N PHE A 230 13.23 22.05 17.54
CA PHE A 230 12.11 21.39 18.23
C PHE A 230 11.18 20.64 17.26
N ILE A 231 11.73 19.73 16.45
CA ILE A 231 10.94 18.88 15.55
C ILE A 231 9.92 18.09 16.37
N TYR A 232 8.67 18.14 15.95
CA TYR A 232 7.55 17.46 16.59
C TYR A 232 7.12 16.21 15.83
N THR A 233 7.18 16.25 14.49
CA THR A 233 6.84 15.13 13.62
C THR A 233 7.93 14.93 12.57
N ALA A 234 8.33 13.69 12.33
CA ALA A 234 9.32 13.34 11.32
C ALA A 234 8.78 12.27 10.37
N PHE A 235 9.05 12.44 9.09
CA PHE A 235 8.94 11.38 8.10
C PHE A 235 10.26 10.63 7.97
N LEU A 236 10.18 9.31 7.84
CA LEU A 236 11.33 8.43 7.69
C LEU A 236 11.18 7.59 6.42
N SER A 237 12.12 7.73 5.49
CA SER A 237 12.31 6.73 4.44
C SER A 237 12.91 5.45 5.04
N ASP A 238 12.77 4.31 4.36
CA ASP A 238 13.30 3.03 4.85
C ASP A 238 14.83 3.07 5.01
N GLU A 239 15.53 3.83 4.17
CA GLU A 239 16.98 4.02 4.22
C GLU A 239 17.44 4.77 5.48
N ALA A 240 16.57 5.63 6.03
CA ALA A 240 16.86 6.36 7.27
C ALA A 240 16.50 5.57 8.52
N VAL A 241 15.70 4.50 8.40
CA VAL A 241 15.21 3.73 9.55
C VAL A 241 16.33 2.90 10.16
N SER A 242 16.62 3.13 11.43
CA SER A 242 17.44 2.27 12.26
C SER A 242 16.89 2.18 13.67
N GLN A 243 17.21 1.10 14.38
CA GLN A 243 16.74 0.92 15.76
C GLN A 243 17.19 2.08 16.67
N GLU A 244 18.42 2.53 16.51
CA GLU A 244 18.97 3.62 17.32
C GLU A 244 18.24 4.95 17.06
N LEU A 245 18.02 5.28 15.77
CA LEU A 245 17.30 6.50 15.42
C LEU A 245 15.84 6.45 15.93
N LEU A 246 15.15 5.33 15.75
CA LEU A 246 13.77 5.19 16.24
C LEU A 246 13.67 5.33 17.76
N GLN A 247 14.57 4.68 18.53
CA GLN A 247 14.61 4.81 19.98
C GLN A 247 14.90 6.27 20.41
N LYS A 248 15.78 6.95 19.69
CA LYS A 248 16.07 8.37 19.91
C LYS A 248 14.83 9.23 19.67
N LEU A 249 14.14 9.06 18.54
CA LEU A 249 12.91 9.81 18.23
C LEU A 249 11.82 9.58 19.29
N ILE A 250 11.66 8.35 19.76
CA ILE A 250 10.74 8.01 20.84
C ILE A 250 11.14 8.73 22.13
N SER A 251 12.44 8.71 22.50
CA SER A 251 12.92 9.38 23.72
C SER A 251 12.71 10.91 23.70
N LEU A 252 12.74 11.51 22.51
CA LEU A 252 12.48 12.93 22.27
C LEU A 252 11.00 13.24 22.07
N ASN A 253 10.12 12.23 22.17
CA ASN A 253 8.69 12.33 21.91
C ASN A 253 8.36 12.88 20.51
N VAL A 254 9.22 12.60 19.53
CA VAL A 254 8.97 12.91 18.12
C VAL A 254 8.02 11.87 17.55
N ARG A 255 6.97 12.32 16.89
CA ARG A 255 6.01 11.45 16.20
C ARG A 255 6.50 11.11 14.80
N MET A 256 6.22 9.91 14.35
CA MET A 256 6.82 9.38 13.12
C MET A 256 5.77 8.97 12.08
N VAL A 257 6.07 9.28 10.84
CA VAL A 257 5.39 8.76 9.64
C VAL A 257 6.45 8.03 8.82
N GLY A 258 6.13 6.88 8.28
CA GLY A 258 7.06 6.13 7.43
C GLY A 258 6.38 5.47 6.24
N VAL A 259 7.15 4.79 5.39
CA VAL A 259 6.66 4.01 4.25
C VAL A 259 6.42 2.56 4.57
N SER A 260 7.17 2.00 5.51
CA SER A 260 7.02 0.65 6.02
C SER A 260 6.51 0.67 7.46
N ALA A 261 5.92 -0.43 7.91
CA ALA A 261 5.52 -0.56 9.31
C ALA A 261 6.75 -0.46 10.25
N PRO A 262 6.61 0.14 11.44
CA PRO A 262 7.72 0.21 12.38
C PRO A 262 8.15 -1.19 12.83
N PRO A 263 9.42 -1.40 13.16
CA PRO A 263 9.88 -2.62 13.80
C PRO A 263 9.12 -2.90 15.12
N ALA A 264 8.90 -4.17 15.43
CA ALA A 264 8.21 -4.59 16.64
C ALA A 264 8.83 -3.99 17.91
N GLY A 265 8.00 -3.41 18.76
CA GLY A 265 8.40 -2.74 20.01
C GLY A 265 8.82 -1.26 19.85
N LEU A 266 8.76 -0.71 18.64
CA LEU A 266 9.09 0.69 18.34
C LEU A 266 7.90 1.49 17.80
N GLU A 267 6.67 0.97 17.99
CA GLU A 267 5.43 1.56 17.47
C GLU A 267 4.95 2.79 18.24
N GLY A 268 5.49 3.03 19.45
CA GLY A 268 4.93 3.95 20.45
C GLY A 268 4.65 5.38 19.95
N ASN A 269 5.47 5.90 19.04
CA ASN A 269 5.29 7.23 18.45
C ASN A 269 4.96 7.18 16.95
N TRP A 270 4.54 6.02 16.43
CA TRP A 270 4.19 5.87 15.03
C TRP A 270 2.78 6.39 14.75
N LEU A 271 2.68 7.41 13.91
CA LEU A 271 1.41 8.03 13.51
C LEU A 271 0.74 7.25 12.39
N ALA A 272 1.49 7.00 11.33
CA ALA A 272 0.97 6.33 10.16
C ALA A 272 2.09 5.77 9.27
N THR A 273 1.74 4.76 8.50
CA THR A 273 2.48 4.29 7.33
C THR A 273 1.76 4.78 6.08
N VAL A 274 2.49 5.46 5.18
CA VAL A 274 1.96 5.99 3.91
C VAL A 274 2.75 5.38 2.78
N ASN A 275 2.13 4.55 1.96
CA ASN A 275 2.77 3.83 0.87
C ASN A 275 1.77 3.54 -0.25
N PHE A 276 2.24 2.96 -1.35
CA PHE A 276 1.40 2.40 -2.39
C PHE A 276 1.28 0.89 -2.27
N ASP A 277 0.05 0.39 -2.48
CA ASP A 277 -0.25 -1.04 -2.45
C ASP A 277 -0.25 -1.64 -3.86
N TRP A 278 0.91 -2.08 -4.30
CA TRP A 278 1.11 -2.73 -5.59
C TRP A 278 0.36 -4.07 -5.67
N GLY A 279 0.33 -4.82 -4.57
CA GLY A 279 -0.35 -6.12 -4.51
C GLY A 279 -1.86 -5.99 -4.67
N ALA A 280 -2.48 -5.07 -3.93
CA ALA A 280 -3.91 -4.81 -4.06
C ALA A 280 -4.27 -4.27 -5.46
N THR A 281 -3.41 -3.41 -6.05
CA THR A 281 -3.62 -2.89 -7.40
C THR A 281 -3.58 -4.01 -8.45
N LEU A 282 -2.57 -4.89 -8.39
CA LEU A 282 -2.49 -6.05 -9.29
C LEU A 282 -3.67 -6.99 -9.10
N SER A 283 -4.03 -7.32 -7.86
CA SER A 283 -5.17 -8.18 -7.54
C SER A 283 -6.48 -7.63 -8.10
N GLN A 284 -6.68 -6.31 -8.02
CA GLN A 284 -7.85 -5.64 -8.58
C GLN A 284 -7.90 -5.81 -10.11
N ILE A 285 -6.78 -5.56 -10.79
CA ILE A 285 -6.69 -5.67 -12.26
C ILE A 285 -6.97 -7.12 -12.69
N ILE A 286 -6.29 -8.09 -12.08
CA ILE A 286 -6.46 -9.51 -12.40
C ILE A 286 -7.92 -9.93 -12.18
N SER A 287 -8.51 -9.55 -11.04
CA SER A 287 -9.92 -9.85 -10.75
C SER A 287 -10.88 -9.27 -11.80
N ARG A 288 -10.68 -8.02 -12.23
CA ARG A 288 -11.49 -7.38 -13.28
C ARG A 288 -11.34 -8.10 -14.61
N THR A 289 -10.10 -8.50 -14.93
CA THR A 289 -9.81 -9.25 -16.16
C THR A 289 -10.52 -10.61 -16.16
N LEU A 290 -10.45 -11.35 -15.09
CA LEU A 290 -11.15 -12.64 -14.94
C LEU A 290 -12.68 -12.50 -14.98
N ASN A 291 -13.21 -11.31 -14.69
CA ASN A 291 -14.62 -10.96 -14.85
C ASN A 291 -14.97 -10.43 -16.26
N GLY A 292 -14.04 -10.50 -17.22
CA GLY A 292 -14.26 -10.20 -18.62
C GLY A 292 -13.92 -8.78 -19.09
N GLU A 293 -13.30 -7.95 -18.23
CA GLU A 293 -12.77 -6.65 -18.65
C GLU A 293 -11.37 -6.89 -19.28
N THR A 294 -11.08 -6.25 -20.40
CA THR A 294 -9.85 -6.51 -21.16
C THR A 294 -8.84 -5.37 -21.16
N GLU A 295 -9.25 -4.18 -20.71
CA GLU A 295 -8.42 -2.98 -20.71
C GLU A 295 -8.92 -1.97 -19.70
N GLY A 296 -8.06 -1.02 -19.35
CA GLY A 296 -8.41 0.10 -18.49
C GLY A 296 -7.20 0.77 -17.88
N THR A 297 -7.47 1.84 -17.17
CA THR A 297 -6.47 2.56 -16.40
C THR A 297 -6.84 2.51 -14.93
N VAL A 298 -5.89 2.12 -14.11
CA VAL A 298 -6.06 1.99 -12.66
C VAL A 298 -4.96 2.81 -11.99
N PRO A 299 -5.29 3.75 -11.10
CA PRO A 299 -4.28 4.41 -10.30
C PRO A 299 -3.66 3.41 -9.32
N LEU A 300 -2.36 3.55 -9.06
CA LEU A 300 -1.71 2.76 -8.02
C LEU A 300 -2.36 3.07 -6.67
N MET A 301 -2.85 2.07 -5.96
CA MET A 301 -3.65 2.27 -4.75
C MET A 301 -2.83 2.88 -3.62
N LEU A 302 -3.26 4.03 -3.11
CA LEU A 302 -2.68 4.63 -1.91
C LEU A 302 -3.09 3.82 -0.69
N SER A 303 -2.11 3.38 0.09
CA SER A 303 -2.27 2.72 1.38
C SER A 303 -1.88 3.67 2.51
N VAL A 304 -2.80 3.95 3.41
CA VAL A 304 -2.56 4.75 4.61
C VAL A 304 -2.99 3.93 5.82
N THR A 305 -2.03 3.40 6.55
CA THR A 305 -2.28 2.59 7.75
C THR A 305 -1.98 3.42 9.00
N PRO A 306 -2.98 3.76 9.83
CA PRO A 306 -2.75 4.42 11.11
C PRO A 306 -1.85 3.57 12.01
N GLY A 307 -0.94 4.24 12.73
CA GLY A 307 -0.06 3.61 13.71
C GLY A 307 -0.71 3.51 15.10
N ALA A 308 0.12 3.36 16.14
CA ALA A 308 -0.34 3.26 17.52
C ALA A 308 -1.06 4.53 18.03
N LEU A 309 -0.73 5.69 17.48
CA LEU A 309 -1.33 6.99 17.84
C LEU A 309 -2.57 7.30 16.99
N THR A 310 -3.57 6.43 17.02
CA THR A 310 -4.78 6.54 16.17
C THR A 310 -5.62 7.79 16.45
N GLU A 311 -5.60 8.33 17.68
CA GLU A 311 -6.30 9.56 18.02
C GLU A 311 -5.66 10.78 17.35
N ASP A 312 -4.34 10.75 17.14
CA ASP A 312 -3.59 11.83 16.50
C ASP A 312 -3.67 11.77 14.98
N PHE A 313 -3.70 10.56 14.40
CA PHE A 313 -3.90 10.35 12.96
C PHE A 313 -5.35 9.95 12.67
N SER A 314 -6.23 10.94 12.68
CA SER A 314 -7.68 10.72 12.52
C SER A 314 -8.06 10.26 11.11
N ALA A 315 -9.24 9.63 10.98
CA ALA A 315 -9.82 9.26 9.69
C ALA A 315 -9.94 10.45 8.70
N GLY A 316 -10.13 11.68 9.23
CA GLY A 316 -10.16 12.90 8.42
C GLY A 316 -8.81 13.18 7.73
N LYS A 317 -7.68 12.81 8.35
CA LYS A 317 -6.35 12.96 7.74
C LYS A 317 -6.13 11.92 6.64
N THR A 318 -6.61 10.70 6.79
CA THR A 318 -6.64 9.70 5.72
C THR A 318 -7.43 10.20 4.51
N VAL A 319 -8.61 10.78 4.75
CA VAL A 319 -9.44 11.37 3.68
C VAL A 319 -8.74 12.55 3.01
N LEU A 320 -8.01 13.36 3.77
CA LEU A 320 -7.21 14.48 3.22
C LEU A 320 -6.12 13.96 2.28
N LEU A 321 -5.38 12.93 2.67
CA LEU A 321 -4.35 12.30 1.84
C LEU A 321 -4.96 11.71 0.56
N GLN A 322 -6.08 10.99 0.67
CA GLN A 322 -6.75 10.42 -0.49
C GLN A 322 -7.21 11.51 -1.45
N ARG A 323 -7.80 12.60 -0.96
CA ARG A 323 -8.19 13.73 -1.80
C ARG A 323 -7.01 14.38 -2.51
N ALA A 324 -5.90 14.60 -1.79
CA ALA A 324 -4.69 15.14 -2.39
C ALA A 324 -4.15 14.21 -3.48
N TYR A 325 -4.20 12.90 -3.26
CA TYR A 325 -3.82 11.90 -4.25
C TYR A 325 -4.73 11.95 -5.50
N ASP A 326 -6.04 12.01 -5.33
CA ASP A 326 -7.01 12.15 -6.44
C ASP A 326 -6.78 13.45 -7.24
N ASP A 327 -6.44 14.54 -6.56
CA ASP A 327 -6.13 15.81 -7.19
C ASP A 327 -4.77 15.77 -7.95
N LEU A 328 -3.77 15.04 -7.45
CA LEU A 328 -2.52 14.77 -8.17
C LEU A 328 -2.79 13.92 -9.42
N LEU A 329 -3.52 12.83 -9.31
CA LEU A 329 -3.88 11.95 -10.42
C LEU A 329 -4.65 12.69 -11.52
N SER A 330 -5.55 13.59 -11.14
CA SER A 330 -6.35 14.37 -12.09
C SER A 330 -5.63 15.61 -12.64
N GLY A 331 -4.39 15.87 -12.20
CA GLY A 331 -3.62 17.05 -12.61
C GLY A 331 -4.13 18.39 -12.06
N LYS A 332 -5.10 18.38 -11.14
CA LYS A 332 -5.55 19.60 -10.44
C LYS A 332 -4.52 20.12 -9.46
N LEU A 333 -3.69 19.22 -8.94
CA LEU A 333 -2.58 19.49 -8.06
C LEU A 333 -1.30 19.02 -8.74
N SER A 334 -0.22 19.80 -8.62
CA SER A 334 1.11 19.43 -9.09
C SER A 334 2.06 19.27 -7.91
N ALA A 335 2.77 18.15 -7.84
CA ALA A 335 3.80 17.95 -6.84
C ALA A 335 5.02 18.86 -7.03
N LEU A 336 5.24 19.36 -8.26
CA LEU A 336 6.38 20.21 -8.63
C LEU A 336 6.14 21.71 -8.41
N THR A 337 4.88 22.16 -8.32
CA THR A 337 4.61 23.60 -8.23
C THR A 337 4.86 24.05 -6.78
N PRO A 338 5.89 24.87 -6.53
CA PRO A 338 6.03 25.47 -5.21
C PRO A 338 4.76 26.24 -4.90
N THR A 339 4.18 26.03 -3.74
CA THR A 339 3.21 26.98 -3.20
C THR A 339 3.88 28.33 -3.24
N LYS A 340 3.26 29.30 -3.94
CA LYS A 340 3.83 30.65 -4.12
C LYS A 340 4.48 31.10 -2.82
N GLU A 341 5.79 31.35 -2.84
CA GLU A 341 6.42 32.18 -1.82
C GLU A 341 5.66 33.51 -1.85
N TYR A 342 4.86 33.76 -0.84
CA TYR A 342 4.37 35.10 -0.58
C TYR A 342 5.59 35.88 -0.11
N SER A 343 6.29 36.52 -1.06
CA SER A 343 7.24 37.57 -0.73
C SER A 343 6.47 38.66 0.01
N GLU A 344 6.82 38.85 1.28
CA GLU A 344 6.40 40.01 2.05
C GLU A 344 6.84 41.33 1.40
#